data_70a2b507f1ba5dba75bf2ac827ea34b8
#
_entry.id   70a2b507f1ba5dba75bf2ac827ea34b8
#
_cell.length_a   1.000
_cell.length_b   1.000
_cell.length_c   1.000
_cell.angle_alpha   90.00
_cell.angle_beta   90.00
_cell.angle_gamma   90.00
#
_symmetry.space_group_name_H-M   'P 1'
#
loop_
_entity.id
_entity.type
_entity.pdbx_description
1 polymer ?
#
loop_
_entity_poly.entity_id
_entity_poly.type
_entity_poly.pdbx_seq_one_letter_code
_entity_poly.pdbx_strand_id
1 'polypeptide(L)'
;NSMRTLNNDKTIVGSRDGDVFRMCLPANLFIPFKFTSWIAEILNDIVTDYTFSFHVSGYVINDPLDEFGSMCDRALIALKTIKSSLDTRFIWYDESMREVYLAEQTMLADLRHASPDDFVIYIQPQYNQDTDTLIGGEVLVRWIHPKKGLISPGIFIPIMEKAHLVADLNQIVWEKACKFLRE
;
A
#
# COMPACT_ATOMS: atom_id res chain seq x y z
N ASN A 1 6.65 -16.80 25.18
CA ASN A 1 6.26 -16.67 26.61
C ASN A 1 5.80 -15.26 26.98
N SER A 2 6.35 -14.21 26.36
CA SER A 2 6.06 -12.80 26.72
C SER A 2 4.63 -12.35 26.39
N MET A 3 3.99 -12.90 25.34
CA MET A 3 2.58 -12.59 25.05
C MET A 3 1.57 -13.21 26.00
N ARG A 4 1.97 -14.26 26.73
CA ARG A 4 1.10 -14.85 27.76
C ARG A 4 0.91 -13.95 28.99
N THR A 5 1.82 -13.01 29.23
CA THR A 5 1.70 -12.03 30.33
C THR A 5 0.64 -10.95 30.09
N LEU A 6 0.21 -10.75 28.83
CA LEU A 6 -0.91 -9.86 28.49
C LEU A 6 -2.28 -10.54 28.57
N ASN A 7 -2.30 -11.87 28.71
CA ASN A 7 -3.53 -12.64 28.79
C ASN A 7 -4.07 -12.57 30.22
N ASN A 8 -4.66 -11.43 30.57
CA ASN A 8 -5.56 -11.33 31.72
C ASN A 8 -6.99 -11.56 31.20
N ASP A 9 -7.95 -11.78 32.08
CA ASP A 9 -9.37 -12.08 31.76
C ASP A 9 -10.05 -11.02 30.84
N LYS A 10 -9.32 -9.95 30.46
CA LYS A 10 -9.81 -8.83 29.67
C LYS A 10 -9.11 -8.66 28.32
N THR A 11 -8.14 -9.52 27.99
CA THR A 11 -7.35 -9.41 26.75
C THR A 11 -7.36 -10.72 25.99
N ILE A 12 -7.71 -10.67 24.71
CA ILE A 12 -7.72 -11.81 23.80
C ILE A 12 -6.62 -11.59 22.76
N VAL A 13 -5.77 -12.60 22.58
CA VAL A 13 -4.69 -12.58 21.58
C VAL A 13 -4.83 -13.78 20.67
N GLY A 14 -4.71 -13.57 19.37
CA GLY A 14 -4.73 -14.61 18.36
C GLY A 14 -3.82 -14.33 17.18
N SER A 15 -3.40 -15.37 16.48
CA SER A 15 -2.71 -15.30 15.19
C SER A 15 -3.50 -16.08 14.16
N ARG A 16 -3.63 -15.54 12.96
CA ARG A 16 -4.31 -16.20 11.84
C ARG A 16 -3.38 -16.44 10.65
N ASP A 17 -2.53 -15.47 10.34
CA ASP A 17 -1.73 -15.45 9.11
C ASP A 17 -0.26 -15.19 9.45
N GLY A 18 0.46 -16.25 9.87
CA GLY A 18 1.92 -16.26 10.02
C GLY A 18 2.51 -15.11 10.84
N ASP A 19 2.67 -13.96 10.22
CA ASP A 19 3.29 -12.75 10.77
C ASP A 19 2.29 -11.71 11.34
N VAL A 20 0.98 -11.97 11.23
CA VAL A 20 -0.08 -11.07 11.70
C VAL A 20 -0.69 -11.57 13.01
N PHE A 21 -0.52 -10.78 14.05
CA PHE A 21 -1.10 -11.02 15.37
C PHE A 21 -2.25 -10.06 15.60
N ARG A 22 -3.33 -10.54 16.19
CA ARG A 22 -4.51 -9.75 16.54
C ARG A 22 -4.71 -9.76 18.04
N MET A 23 -5.06 -8.61 18.59
CA MET A 23 -5.30 -8.43 20.00
C MET A 23 -6.56 -7.61 20.21
N CYS A 24 -7.41 -8.05 21.13
CA CYS A 24 -8.54 -7.26 21.60
C CYS A 24 -8.33 -6.97 23.08
N LEU A 25 -8.38 -5.69 23.46
CA LEU A 25 -8.16 -5.25 24.85
C LEU A 25 -8.99 -3.99 25.14
N PRO A 26 -9.27 -3.69 26.41
CA PRO A 26 -9.91 -2.45 26.79
C PRO A 26 -9.12 -1.23 26.32
N ALA A 27 -9.78 -0.26 25.71
CA ALA A 27 -9.13 0.92 25.11
C ALA A 27 -8.31 1.74 26.13
N ASN A 28 -8.76 1.80 27.38
CA ASN A 28 -8.05 2.48 28.46
C ASN A 28 -6.73 1.82 28.88
N LEU A 29 -6.48 0.60 28.46
CA LEU A 29 -5.22 -0.12 28.73
C LEU A 29 -4.21 0.02 27.59
N PHE A 30 -4.63 0.59 26.45
CA PHE A 30 -3.79 0.71 25.29
C PHE A 30 -3.20 2.11 25.13
N ILE A 31 -1.89 2.21 25.18
CA ILE A 31 -1.12 3.43 24.91
C ILE A 31 -0.17 3.10 23.74
N PRO A 32 -0.42 3.62 22.53
CA PRO A 32 0.31 3.22 21.31
C PRO A 32 1.83 3.25 21.46
N PHE A 33 2.37 4.36 21.95
CA PHE A 33 3.82 4.52 22.12
C PHE A 33 4.42 3.49 23.10
N LYS A 34 3.80 3.27 24.24
CA LYS A 34 4.27 2.27 25.22
C LYS A 34 4.22 0.87 24.65
N PHE A 35 3.16 0.56 23.91
CA PHE A 35 2.98 -0.75 23.29
C PHE A 35 4.02 -1.03 22.21
N THR A 36 4.26 -0.07 21.32
CA THR A 36 5.28 -0.22 20.26
C THR A 36 6.69 -0.28 20.82
N SER A 37 7.01 0.51 21.85
CA SER A 37 8.31 0.43 22.55
C SER A 37 8.52 -0.93 23.21
N TRP A 38 7.50 -1.44 23.89
CA TRP A 38 7.56 -2.75 24.54
C TRP A 38 7.76 -3.89 23.51
N ILE A 39 7.08 -3.85 22.36
CA ILE A 39 7.32 -4.84 21.28
C ILE A 39 8.76 -4.73 20.77
N ALA A 40 9.27 -3.52 20.56
CA ALA A 40 10.63 -3.30 20.08
C ALA A 40 11.67 -3.88 21.05
N GLU A 41 11.50 -3.69 22.36
CA GLU A 41 12.35 -4.27 23.42
C GLU A 41 12.36 -5.80 23.34
N ILE A 42 11.17 -6.42 23.27
CA ILE A 42 11.06 -7.89 23.18
C ILE A 42 11.75 -8.44 21.93
N LEU A 43 11.56 -7.78 20.77
CA LEU A 43 12.17 -8.23 19.53
C LEU A 43 13.69 -8.11 19.57
N ASN A 44 14.22 -7.05 20.16
CA ASN A 44 15.66 -6.84 20.33
C ASN A 44 16.27 -7.88 21.30
N ASP A 45 15.54 -8.29 22.33
CA ASP A 45 16.02 -9.32 23.28
C ASP A 45 16.05 -10.74 22.67
N ILE A 46 15.18 -11.01 21.68
CA ILE A 46 15.08 -12.34 21.05
C ILE A 46 16.09 -12.52 19.93
N VAL A 47 16.42 -11.45 19.21
CA VAL A 47 17.28 -11.51 18.01
C VAL A 47 18.29 -10.38 18.03
N THR A 48 19.56 -10.75 18.18
CA THR A 48 20.68 -9.81 18.28
C THR A 48 21.28 -9.41 16.93
N ASP A 49 21.05 -10.22 15.87
CA ASP A 49 21.76 -10.06 14.59
C ASP A 49 20.91 -9.45 13.47
N TYR A 50 19.62 -9.20 13.71
CA TYR A 50 18.70 -8.67 12.71
C TYR A 50 17.83 -7.54 13.24
N THR A 51 17.63 -6.51 12.43
CA THR A 51 16.68 -5.44 12.73
C THR A 51 15.29 -5.86 12.24
N PHE A 52 14.34 -6.05 13.15
CA PHE A 52 12.96 -6.30 12.78
C PHE A 52 12.20 -5.01 12.54
N SER A 53 11.51 -4.94 11.41
CA SER A 53 10.48 -3.92 11.18
C SER A 53 9.12 -4.52 11.55
N PHE A 54 8.36 -3.80 12.35
CA PHE A 54 6.99 -4.16 12.68
C PHE A 54 6.10 -2.91 12.66
N HIS A 55 4.83 -3.13 12.35
CA HIS A 55 3.83 -2.08 12.34
C HIS A 55 2.62 -2.53 13.16
N VAL A 56 1.96 -1.59 13.78
CA VAL A 56 0.78 -1.80 14.60
C VAL A 56 -0.34 -0.91 14.11
N SER A 57 -1.53 -1.42 14.05
CA SER A 57 -2.73 -0.62 13.78
C SER A 57 -3.81 -0.93 14.81
N GLY A 58 -4.69 0.02 15.04
CA GLY A 58 -5.79 -0.14 15.96
C GLY A 58 -7.12 0.26 15.33
N TYR A 59 -8.17 -0.41 15.74
CA TYR A 59 -9.56 -0.02 15.52
C TYR A 59 -10.27 0.10 16.86
N VAL A 60 -10.94 1.21 17.09
CA VAL A 60 -11.74 1.41 18.31
C VAL A 60 -13.12 0.82 18.08
N ILE A 61 -13.47 -0.22 18.84
CA ILE A 61 -14.78 -0.86 18.77
C ILE A 61 -15.78 0.06 19.46
N ASN A 62 -16.63 0.72 18.68
CA ASN A 62 -17.69 1.62 19.17
C ASN A 62 -19.01 0.88 19.32
N ASP A 63 -19.27 -0.14 18.50
CA ASP A 63 -20.44 -1.00 18.58
C ASP A 63 -20.02 -2.45 18.85
N PRO A 64 -20.33 -3.00 20.03
CA PRO A 64 -20.00 -4.39 20.34
C PRO A 64 -20.79 -5.41 19.50
N LEU A 65 -21.80 -4.98 18.74
CA LEU A 65 -22.56 -5.83 17.81
C LEU A 65 -21.93 -5.89 16.41
N ASP A 66 -20.90 -5.08 16.15
CA ASP A 66 -20.14 -5.17 14.91
C ASP A 66 -19.60 -6.61 14.72
N GLU A 67 -19.67 -7.11 13.50
CA GLU A 67 -19.12 -8.42 13.18
C GLU A 67 -17.60 -8.43 13.40
N PHE A 68 -17.08 -9.42 14.09
CA PHE A 68 -15.65 -9.56 14.41
C PHE A 68 -14.77 -9.52 13.17
N GLY A 69 -15.21 -10.12 12.05
CA GLY A 69 -14.51 -10.04 10.76
C GLY A 69 -14.31 -8.61 10.29
N SER A 70 -15.38 -7.81 10.33
CA SER A 70 -15.33 -6.38 9.95
C SER A 70 -14.40 -5.56 10.84
N MET A 71 -14.38 -5.82 12.16
CA MET A 71 -13.44 -5.15 13.06
C MET A 71 -11.99 -5.44 12.70
N CYS A 72 -11.69 -6.72 12.42
CA CYS A 72 -10.36 -7.15 11.99
C CYS A 72 -9.95 -6.54 10.65
N ASP A 73 -10.88 -6.46 9.68
CA ASP A 73 -10.63 -5.90 8.37
C ASP A 73 -10.34 -4.40 8.44
N ARG A 74 -11.06 -3.64 9.27
CA ARG A 74 -10.78 -2.22 9.53
C ARG A 74 -9.37 -2.01 10.06
N ALA A 75 -8.96 -2.78 11.09
CA ALA A 75 -7.60 -2.72 11.61
C ALA A 75 -6.56 -3.10 10.55
N LEU A 76 -6.83 -4.12 9.71
CA LEU A 76 -5.94 -4.54 8.64
C LEU A 76 -5.81 -3.49 7.52
N ILE A 77 -6.89 -2.80 7.17
CA ILE A 77 -6.84 -1.68 6.21
C ILE A 77 -5.89 -0.60 6.73
N ALA A 78 -6.03 -0.18 7.98
CA ALA A 78 -5.12 0.78 8.59
C ALA A 78 -3.67 0.30 8.58
N LEU A 79 -3.41 -0.99 8.88
CA LEU A 79 -2.06 -1.55 8.84
C LEU A 79 -1.42 -1.45 7.45
N LYS A 80 -2.20 -1.69 6.39
CA LYS A 80 -1.71 -1.61 5.00
C LYS A 80 -1.24 -0.21 4.62
N THR A 81 -1.80 0.85 5.21
CA THR A 81 -1.41 2.24 4.89
C THR A 81 0.00 2.58 5.39
N ILE A 82 0.49 1.91 6.44
CA ILE A 82 1.81 2.20 7.03
C ILE A 82 2.83 1.09 6.79
N LYS A 83 2.47 -0.03 6.16
CA LYS A 83 3.35 -1.21 6.00
C LYS A 83 4.67 -0.87 5.28
N SER A 84 4.69 0.12 4.43
CA SER A 84 5.90 0.61 3.72
C SER A 84 6.58 1.80 4.39
N SER A 85 6.04 2.31 5.50
CA SER A 85 6.63 3.44 6.21
C SER A 85 7.79 2.98 7.10
N LEU A 86 8.90 3.72 7.07
CA LEU A 86 10.04 3.48 7.95
C LEU A 86 9.86 4.14 9.32
N ASP A 87 9.08 5.22 9.37
CA ASP A 87 8.97 6.10 10.56
C ASP A 87 7.72 5.82 11.38
N THR A 88 6.61 5.43 10.72
CA THR A 88 5.32 5.26 11.38
C THR A 88 5.13 3.83 11.83
N ARG A 89 5.20 3.59 13.15
CA ARG A 89 5.00 2.26 13.73
C ARG A 89 3.58 1.97 14.17
N PHE A 90 2.73 3.01 14.31
CA PHE A 90 1.35 2.85 14.77
C PHE A 90 0.40 3.79 14.04
N ILE A 91 -0.82 3.30 13.74
CA ILE A 91 -1.92 4.09 13.19
C ILE A 91 -3.27 3.60 13.73
N TRP A 92 -4.18 4.53 13.96
CA TRP A 92 -5.59 4.22 14.16
C TRP A 92 -6.32 4.14 12.83
N TYR A 93 -7.28 3.21 12.74
CA TYR A 93 -8.21 3.17 11.61
C TYR A 93 -9.07 4.44 11.57
N ASP A 94 -9.24 4.95 10.37
CA ASP A 94 -10.18 6.01 10.03
C ASP A 94 -11.01 5.57 8.80
N GLU A 95 -12.28 5.99 8.72
CA GLU A 95 -13.17 5.55 7.63
C GLU A 95 -12.68 6.01 6.25
N SER A 96 -11.98 7.14 6.15
CA SER A 96 -11.36 7.60 4.90
C SER A 96 -10.36 6.57 4.33
N MET A 97 -9.68 5.81 5.19
CA MET A 97 -8.75 4.75 4.76
C MET A 97 -9.48 3.63 4.00
N ARG A 98 -10.71 3.33 4.40
CA ARG A 98 -11.53 2.33 3.71
C ARG A 98 -11.92 2.81 2.32
N GLU A 99 -12.31 4.06 2.19
CA GLU A 99 -12.67 4.65 0.89
C GLU A 99 -11.48 4.61 -0.07
N VAL A 100 -10.29 5.03 0.39
CA VAL A 100 -9.05 4.96 -0.39
C VAL A 100 -8.73 3.52 -0.79
N TYR A 101 -8.81 2.58 0.15
CA TYR A 101 -8.55 1.17 -0.10
C TYR A 101 -9.50 0.59 -1.17
N LEU A 102 -10.80 0.87 -1.08
CA LEU A 102 -11.78 0.42 -2.06
C LEU A 102 -11.55 1.05 -3.45
N ALA A 103 -11.17 2.33 -3.49
CA ALA A 103 -10.81 3.00 -4.74
C ALA A 103 -9.57 2.36 -5.39
N GLU A 104 -8.52 2.05 -4.60
CA GLU A 104 -7.34 1.32 -5.09
C GLU A 104 -7.70 -0.07 -5.61
N GLN A 105 -8.56 -0.82 -4.91
CA GLN A 105 -8.99 -2.16 -5.34
C GLN A 105 -9.79 -2.10 -6.65
N THR A 106 -10.67 -1.11 -6.79
CA THR A 106 -11.43 -0.88 -8.02
C THR A 106 -10.50 -0.55 -9.18
N MET A 107 -9.53 0.34 -8.95
CA MET A 107 -8.53 0.72 -9.95
C MET A 107 -7.67 -0.48 -10.37
N LEU A 108 -7.26 -1.31 -9.42
CA LEU A 108 -6.51 -2.53 -9.70
C LEU A 108 -7.32 -3.53 -10.53
N ALA A 109 -8.61 -3.67 -10.24
CA ALA A 109 -9.50 -4.51 -11.05
C ALA A 109 -9.61 -3.98 -12.49
N ASP A 110 -9.77 -2.67 -12.66
CA ASP A 110 -9.80 -2.02 -13.97
C ASP A 110 -8.48 -2.24 -14.74
N LEU A 111 -7.32 -2.08 -14.07
CA LEU A 111 -5.99 -2.30 -14.67
C LEU A 111 -5.75 -3.73 -15.14
N ARG A 112 -6.23 -4.72 -14.41
CA ARG A 112 -6.12 -6.14 -14.81
C ARG A 112 -6.92 -6.50 -16.06
N HIS A 113 -7.93 -5.70 -16.39
CA HIS A 113 -8.76 -5.86 -17.57
C HIS A 113 -8.48 -4.84 -18.67
N ALA A 114 -7.52 -3.93 -18.44
CA ALA A 114 -7.13 -2.92 -19.42
C ALA A 114 -6.49 -3.57 -20.65
N SER A 115 -6.87 -3.06 -21.82
CA SER A 115 -6.24 -3.44 -23.10
C SER A 115 -4.90 -2.71 -23.27
N PRO A 116 -3.91 -3.28 -23.96
CA PRO A 116 -2.73 -2.54 -24.39
C PRO A 116 -3.06 -1.24 -25.15
N ASP A 117 -4.19 -1.20 -25.84
CA ASP A 117 -4.63 -0.01 -26.58
C ASP A 117 -5.16 1.12 -25.69
N ASP A 118 -5.55 0.81 -24.45
CA ASP A 118 -5.94 1.81 -23.47
C ASP A 118 -4.75 2.66 -22.99
N PHE A 119 -3.52 2.16 -23.16
CA PHE A 119 -2.31 2.89 -22.80
C PHE A 119 -1.75 3.61 -24.04
N VAL A 120 -1.71 4.93 -23.97
CA VAL A 120 -1.13 5.76 -25.03
C VAL A 120 0.19 6.38 -24.56
N ILE A 121 1.08 6.68 -25.51
CA ILE A 121 2.32 7.37 -25.22
C ILE A 121 2.27 8.79 -25.72
N TYR A 122 2.85 9.70 -24.96
CA TYR A 122 3.19 11.06 -25.35
C TYR A 122 4.69 11.19 -25.39
N ILE A 123 5.21 11.96 -26.32
CA ILE A 123 6.65 12.23 -26.40
C ILE A 123 6.87 13.67 -25.98
N GLN A 124 7.66 13.86 -24.92
CA GLN A 124 8.14 15.17 -24.51
C GLN A 124 9.50 15.42 -25.16
N PRO A 125 9.62 16.36 -26.11
CA PRO A 125 10.87 16.58 -26.81
C PRO A 125 11.92 17.19 -25.86
N GLN A 126 13.17 16.77 -26.06
CA GLN A 126 14.35 17.28 -25.35
C GLN A 126 15.25 18.01 -26.34
N TYR A 127 15.60 19.24 -26.01
CA TYR A 127 16.46 20.10 -26.83
C TYR A 127 17.80 20.35 -26.15
N ASN A 128 18.85 20.43 -26.95
CA ASN A 128 20.12 20.96 -26.49
C ASN A 128 19.98 22.47 -26.33
N GLN A 129 20.27 23.02 -25.15
CA GLN A 129 20.10 24.44 -24.84
C GLN A 129 21.09 25.34 -25.59
N ASP A 130 22.30 24.82 -25.94
CA ASP A 130 23.34 25.61 -26.61
C ASP A 130 23.12 25.70 -28.12
N THR A 131 22.52 24.64 -28.71
CA THR A 131 22.38 24.53 -30.19
C THR A 131 20.93 24.61 -30.65
N ASP A 132 19.99 24.66 -29.74
CA ASP A 132 18.52 24.61 -29.99
C ASP A 132 18.10 23.44 -30.92
N THR A 133 18.86 22.34 -30.88
CA THR A 133 18.59 21.15 -31.66
C THR A 133 17.88 20.09 -30.85
N LEU A 134 16.94 19.39 -31.48
CA LEU A 134 16.28 18.23 -30.87
C LEU A 134 17.29 17.08 -30.68
N ILE A 135 17.47 16.63 -29.45
CA ILE A 135 18.42 15.57 -29.10
C ILE A 135 17.74 14.26 -28.67
N GLY A 136 16.44 14.31 -28.40
CA GLY A 136 15.69 13.13 -27.98
C GLY A 136 14.29 13.47 -27.48
N GLY A 137 13.69 12.52 -26.80
CA GLY A 137 12.39 12.73 -26.18
C GLY A 137 12.15 11.75 -25.03
N GLU A 138 11.40 12.18 -24.04
CA GLU A 138 10.92 11.33 -22.97
C GLU A 138 9.56 10.73 -23.33
N VAL A 139 9.43 9.42 -23.17
CA VAL A 139 8.17 8.70 -23.40
C VAL A 139 7.35 8.72 -22.12
N LEU A 140 6.21 9.36 -22.19
CA LEU A 140 5.27 9.53 -21.08
C LEU A 140 3.99 8.76 -21.35
N VAL A 141 3.76 7.70 -20.58
CA VAL A 141 2.55 6.89 -20.69
C VAL A 141 1.34 7.61 -20.09
N ARG A 142 0.16 7.39 -20.69
CA ARG A 142 -1.15 7.80 -20.17
C ARG A 142 -2.11 6.64 -20.32
N TRP A 143 -3.01 6.49 -19.37
CA TRP A 143 -4.07 5.49 -19.44
C TRP A 143 -5.40 6.15 -19.81
N ILE A 144 -5.97 5.76 -20.93
CA ILE A 144 -7.29 6.20 -21.40
C ILE A 144 -8.30 5.16 -20.93
N HIS A 145 -8.84 5.37 -19.74
CA HIS A 145 -9.82 4.45 -19.20
C HIS A 145 -11.18 4.61 -19.90
N PRO A 146 -11.84 3.50 -20.33
CA PRO A 146 -13.08 3.59 -21.15
C PRO A 146 -14.21 4.40 -20.49
N LYS A 147 -14.29 4.41 -19.16
CA LYS A 147 -15.35 5.10 -18.41
C LYS A 147 -14.88 6.35 -17.66
N LYS A 148 -13.60 6.42 -17.28
CA LYS A 148 -13.04 7.48 -16.41
C LYS A 148 -12.22 8.51 -17.21
N GLY A 149 -11.99 8.26 -18.51
CA GLY A 149 -11.16 9.12 -19.35
C GLY A 149 -9.67 9.02 -19.04
N LEU A 150 -8.95 10.12 -19.18
CA LEU A 150 -7.50 10.18 -19.02
C LEU A 150 -7.12 10.05 -17.53
N ILE A 151 -6.35 9.01 -17.19
CA ILE A 151 -5.81 8.78 -15.84
C ILE A 151 -4.30 9.05 -15.84
N SER A 152 -3.86 9.86 -14.89
CA SER A 152 -2.45 10.23 -14.73
C SER A 152 -1.59 9.04 -14.26
N PRO A 153 -0.33 8.91 -14.76
CA PRO A 153 0.63 7.91 -14.29
C PRO A 153 0.83 7.90 -12.78
N GLY A 154 0.86 9.07 -12.15
CA GLY A 154 0.99 9.19 -10.70
C GLY A 154 -0.13 8.51 -9.90
N ILE A 155 -1.26 8.20 -10.53
CA ILE A 155 -2.37 7.50 -9.88
C ILE A 155 -2.24 5.99 -10.08
N PHE A 156 -1.99 5.52 -11.33
CA PHE A 156 -2.08 4.09 -11.62
C PHE A 156 -0.75 3.34 -11.50
N ILE A 157 0.39 3.98 -11.76
CA ILE A 157 1.70 3.31 -11.67
C ILE A 157 1.98 2.77 -10.25
N PRO A 158 1.76 3.54 -9.15
CA PRO A 158 1.97 3.01 -7.81
C PRO A 158 1.10 1.78 -7.48
N ILE A 159 -0.10 1.70 -8.06
CA ILE A 159 -0.99 0.55 -7.90
C ILE A 159 -0.46 -0.66 -8.66
N MET A 160 0.05 -0.44 -9.89
CA MET A 160 0.68 -1.49 -10.69
C MET A 160 1.97 -2.02 -10.05
N GLU A 161 2.78 -1.14 -9.44
CA GLU A 161 3.99 -1.52 -8.69
C GLU A 161 3.66 -2.44 -7.52
N LYS A 162 2.69 -2.06 -6.68
CA LYS A 162 2.19 -2.89 -5.57
C LYS A 162 1.65 -4.24 -6.04
N ALA A 163 1.10 -4.29 -7.25
CA ALA A 163 0.51 -5.48 -7.84
C ALA A 163 1.47 -6.29 -8.75
N HIS A 164 2.72 -5.85 -8.89
CA HIS A 164 3.74 -6.45 -9.79
C HIS A 164 3.34 -6.49 -11.28
N LEU A 165 2.55 -5.50 -11.73
CA LEU A 165 2.08 -5.38 -13.11
C LEU A 165 2.90 -4.39 -13.98
N VAL A 166 3.92 -3.75 -13.41
CA VAL A 166 4.73 -2.73 -14.13
C VAL A 166 5.51 -3.32 -15.28
N ALA A 167 5.93 -4.58 -15.20
CA ALA A 167 6.66 -5.23 -16.28
C ALA A 167 5.83 -5.31 -17.57
N ASP A 168 4.54 -5.63 -17.44
CA ASP A 168 3.62 -5.69 -18.58
C ASP A 168 3.40 -4.30 -19.18
N LEU A 169 3.24 -3.29 -18.35
CA LEU A 169 3.14 -1.90 -18.79
C LEU A 169 4.40 -1.46 -19.55
N ASN A 170 5.58 -1.76 -19.02
CA ASN A 170 6.85 -1.42 -19.66
C ASN A 170 6.97 -2.05 -21.05
N GLN A 171 6.56 -3.30 -21.20
CA GLN A 171 6.55 -3.94 -22.52
C GLN A 171 5.64 -3.19 -23.51
N ILE A 172 4.42 -2.84 -23.10
CA ILE A 172 3.47 -2.07 -23.92
C ILE A 172 4.08 -0.73 -24.34
N VAL A 173 4.70 -0.02 -23.39
CA VAL A 173 5.31 1.30 -23.64
C VAL A 173 6.47 1.17 -24.62
N TRP A 174 7.36 0.18 -24.44
CA TRP A 174 8.49 -0.03 -25.35
C TRP A 174 8.04 -0.41 -26.78
N GLU A 175 7.05 -1.26 -26.91
CA GLU A 175 6.51 -1.62 -28.23
C GLU A 175 5.94 -0.40 -28.95
N LYS A 176 5.19 0.46 -28.23
CA LYS A 176 4.63 1.70 -28.80
C LYS A 176 5.73 2.72 -29.14
N ALA A 177 6.73 2.88 -28.29
CA ALA A 177 7.86 3.77 -28.55
C ALA A 177 8.68 3.31 -29.76
N CYS A 178 8.95 2.00 -29.89
CA CYS A 178 9.65 1.46 -31.07
C CYS A 178 8.84 1.63 -32.37
N LYS A 179 7.52 1.50 -32.31
CA LYS A 179 6.65 1.78 -33.47
C LYS A 179 6.73 3.24 -33.89
N PHE A 180 6.62 4.15 -32.93
CA PHE A 180 6.74 5.61 -33.18
C PHE A 180 8.08 6.00 -33.82
N LEU A 181 9.19 5.38 -33.41
CA LEU A 181 10.51 5.67 -33.96
C LEU A 181 10.72 5.16 -35.41
N ARG A 182 9.84 4.29 -35.91
CA ARG A 182 9.91 3.77 -37.27
C ARG A 182 9.10 4.60 -38.29
N GLU A 183 8.19 5.44 -37.82
CA GLU A 183 7.39 6.37 -38.59
C GLU A 183 8.12 7.70 -38.88
#